data_c603cda0cd86596c7dff42249cee2226
#
_entry.id   c603cda0cd86596c7dff42249cee2226
#
_cell.length_a   1.000
_cell.length_b   1.000
_cell.length_c   1.000
_cell.angle_alpha   90.00
_cell.angle_beta   90.00
_cell.angle_gamma   90.00
#
_symmetry.space_group_name_H-M   'P 1'
#
loop_
_entity.id
_entity.type
_entity.pdbx_description
1 polymer ?
#
loop_
_entity_poly.entity_id
_entity_poly.type
_entity_poly.pdbx_seq_one_letter_code
_entity_poly.pdbx_strand_id
1 'polypeptide(L)'
;GRALKQIEKNIGGDMFLTMAPEHPYVQGGMVAYSGIWGAYIPVINEVRDTLDILHVQLYNNGGLPNPYTPSAAPEGSVDMMVAQSKMLIEGFTLANGTRFEPLRDDQVAIGLPSGPSSANSGQAPTQNILDALDCLTKGTRCGTIKPAFAYPNYAGVMTWSINWDKHDGFNFSKPVGDKLSQMNNAQ
;
A
#
# COMPACT_ATOMS: atom_id res chain seq x y z
N GLY A 1 -16.09 3.44 10.97
CA GLY A 1 -15.17 4.36 11.69
C GLY A 1 -15.57 4.54 13.14
N ARG A 2 -16.76 5.07 13.42
CA ARG A 2 -17.22 5.36 14.80
C ARG A 2 -17.17 4.15 15.73
N ALA A 3 -17.55 2.97 15.26
CA ALA A 3 -17.47 1.74 16.06
C ALA A 3 -16.01 1.39 16.43
N LEU A 4 -15.06 1.56 15.52
CA LEU A 4 -13.64 1.32 15.79
C LEU A 4 -13.12 2.28 16.88
N LYS A 5 -13.44 3.56 16.78
CA LYS A 5 -13.07 4.54 17.83
C LYS A 5 -13.69 4.20 19.19
N GLN A 6 -14.93 3.69 19.20
CA GLN A 6 -15.57 3.27 20.45
C GLN A 6 -14.89 2.03 21.05
N ILE A 7 -14.46 1.07 20.21
CA ILE A 7 -13.70 -0.10 20.66
C ILE A 7 -12.36 0.35 21.27
N GLU A 8 -11.61 1.21 20.58
CA GLU A 8 -10.35 1.75 21.07
C GLU A 8 -10.52 2.39 22.45
N LYS A 9 -11.55 3.24 22.60
CA LYS A 9 -11.88 3.85 23.87
C LYS A 9 -12.22 2.82 24.97
N ASN A 10 -12.99 1.79 24.61
CA ASN A 10 -13.43 0.76 25.57
C ASN A 10 -12.29 -0.12 26.09
N ILE A 11 -11.25 -0.34 25.27
CA ILE A 11 -10.05 -1.09 25.68
C ILE A 11 -8.98 -0.23 26.36
N GLY A 12 -9.23 1.07 26.50
CA GLY A 12 -8.31 1.98 27.19
C GLY A 12 -7.26 2.66 26.32
N GLY A 13 -7.46 2.67 24.99
CA GLY A 13 -6.51 3.21 24.00
C GLY A 13 -5.57 2.14 23.45
N ASP A 14 -4.65 2.56 22.61
CA ASP A 14 -3.56 1.73 22.02
C ASP A 14 -4.05 0.48 21.26
N MET A 15 -5.15 0.61 20.51
CA MET A 15 -5.61 -0.44 19.61
C MET A 15 -4.71 -0.49 18.37
N PHE A 16 -4.07 -1.64 18.12
CA PHE A 16 -3.38 -1.85 16.85
C PHE A 16 -4.38 -2.09 15.73
N LEU A 17 -4.58 -1.09 14.87
CA LEU A 17 -5.55 -1.12 13.78
C LEU A 17 -4.87 -1.17 12.43
N THR A 18 -5.17 -2.19 11.63
CA THR A 18 -4.74 -2.27 10.24
C THR A 18 -5.91 -2.48 9.30
N MET A 19 -5.76 -2.08 8.05
CA MET A 19 -6.74 -2.31 6.98
C MET A 19 -6.02 -2.79 5.72
N ALA A 20 -6.66 -3.71 4.99
CA ALA A 20 -6.12 -4.27 3.75
C ALA A 20 -7.13 -4.22 2.59
N PRO A 21 -7.66 -3.03 2.23
CA PRO A 21 -8.57 -2.89 1.11
C PRO A 21 -7.86 -3.07 -0.23
N GLU A 22 -8.61 -3.50 -1.24
CA GLU A 22 -8.16 -3.49 -2.63
C GLU A 22 -8.08 -2.05 -3.17
N HIS A 23 -7.18 -1.77 -4.10
CA HIS A 23 -6.93 -0.41 -4.56
C HIS A 23 -8.15 0.33 -5.17
N PRO A 24 -9.14 -0.33 -5.81
CA PRO A 24 -10.35 0.38 -6.24
C PRO A 24 -11.10 1.06 -5.09
N TYR A 25 -11.08 0.47 -3.91
CA TYR A 25 -11.76 1.01 -2.73
C TYR A 25 -11.05 2.22 -2.10
N VAL A 26 -9.82 2.52 -2.51
CA VAL A 26 -9.02 3.65 -2.00
C VAL A 26 -8.63 4.55 -3.16
N GLN A 27 -7.53 4.24 -3.87
CA GLN A 27 -7.05 5.04 -5.01
C GLN A 27 -8.06 5.12 -6.15
N GLY A 28 -8.93 4.13 -6.28
CA GLY A 28 -10.03 4.16 -7.23
C GLY A 28 -10.97 5.37 -7.10
N GLY A 29 -10.98 6.01 -5.94
CA GLY A 29 -11.67 7.28 -5.71
C GLY A 29 -11.23 8.43 -6.63
N MET A 30 -10.06 8.32 -7.25
CA MET A 30 -9.59 9.24 -8.29
C MET A 30 -10.36 9.07 -9.60
N VAL A 31 -10.76 7.84 -9.95
CA VAL A 31 -11.48 7.53 -11.19
C VAL A 31 -12.97 7.85 -11.07
N ALA A 32 -13.54 7.43 -9.96
CA ALA A 32 -14.94 7.68 -9.60
C ALA A 32 -15.03 7.73 -8.07
N TYR A 33 -15.97 8.49 -7.53
CA TYR A 33 -16.18 8.51 -6.08
C TYR A 33 -17.62 8.13 -5.75
N SER A 34 -17.95 6.88 -6.05
CA SER A 34 -19.28 6.29 -5.84
C SER A 34 -19.20 4.76 -5.91
N GLY A 35 -20.18 4.07 -5.35
CA GLY A 35 -20.19 2.61 -5.32
C GLY A 35 -18.96 2.07 -4.59
N ILE A 36 -18.22 1.17 -5.24
CA ILE A 36 -16.99 0.59 -4.70
C ILE A 36 -15.79 1.55 -4.75
N TRP A 37 -15.81 2.52 -5.68
CA TRP A 37 -14.69 3.40 -5.95
C TRP A 37 -14.47 4.38 -4.80
N GLY A 38 -13.37 4.22 -4.09
CA GLY A 38 -13.05 5.04 -2.92
C GLY A 38 -13.91 4.75 -1.68
N ALA A 39 -14.63 3.62 -1.62
CA ALA A 39 -15.57 3.30 -0.55
C ALA A 39 -14.95 3.22 0.86
N TYR A 40 -13.65 2.92 0.96
CA TYR A 40 -12.93 2.91 2.24
C TYR A 40 -12.50 4.30 2.72
N ILE A 41 -12.47 5.29 1.84
CA ILE A 41 -11.96 6.64 2.17
C ILE A 41 -12.70 7.27 3.36
N PRO A 42 -14.04 7.22 3.45
CA PRO A 42 -14.73 7.77 4.63
C PRO A 42 -14.33 7.09 5.95
N VAL A 43 -14.09 5.78 5.93
CA VAL A 43 -13.63 5.03 7.11
C VAL A 43 -12.19 5.43 7.45
N ILE A 44 -11.31 5.50 6.47
CA ILE A 44 -9.92 5.95 6.67
C ILE A 44 -9.89 7.35 7.26
N ASN A 45 -10.70 8.26 6.73
CA ASN A 45 -10.78 9.64 7.24
C ASN A 45 -11.24 9.69 8.70
N GLU A 46 -12.18 8.85 9.08
CA GLU A 46 -12.70 8.79 10.46
C GLU A 46 -11.66 8.28 11.46
N VAL A 47 -10.75 7.38 11.03
CA VAL A 47 -9.82 6.69 11.93
C VAL A 47 -8.34 7.03 11.66
N ARG A 48 -8.04 8.15 11.00
CA ARG A 48 -6.66 8.53 10.62
C ARG A 48 -5.69 8.53 11.78
N ASP A 49 -6.15 8.94 12.97
CA ASP A 49 -5.40 9.02 14.21
C ASP A 49 -5.26 7.67 14.94
N THR A 50 -6.15 6.71 14.64
CA THR A 50 -6.16 5.37 15.23
C THR A 50 -5.48 4.34 14.31
N LEU A 51 -5.47 4.58 13.00
CA LEU A 51 -4.95 3.67 12.00
C LEU A 51 -3.42 3.56 12.09
N ASP A 52 -2.92 2.36 12.34
CA ASP A 52 -1.50 2.08 12.34
C ASP A 52 -0.97 1.83 10.93
N ILE A 53 -1.58 0.89 10.18
CA ILE A 53 -1.09 0.56 8.85
C ILE A 53 -2.23 0.30 7.87
N LEU A 54 -2.17 0.96 6.73
CA LEU A 54 -2.99 0.70 5.55
C LEU A 54 -2.18 -0.09 4.52
N HIS A 55 -2.53 -1.38 4.36
CA HIS A 55 -1.93 -2.25 3.36
C HIS A 55 -2.86 -2.33 2.14
N VAL A 56 -2.68 -1.51 1.16
CA VAL A 56 -3.53 -1.59 -0.04
C VAL A 56 -3.13 -2.80 -0.88
N GLN A 57 -4.13 -3.63 -1.21
CA GLN A 57 -3.94 -4.80 -2.07
C GLN A 57 -3.78 -4.37 -3.53
N LEU A 58 -2.62 -4.71 -4.13
CA LEU A 58 -2.26 -4.38 -5.51
C LEU A 58 -2.38 -5.60 -6.44
N TYR A 59 -3.37 -6.45 -6.21
CA TYR A 59 -3.60 -7.68 -6.96
C TYR A 59 -5.08 -7.92 -7.26
N ASN A 60 -5.37 -8.77 -8.25
CA ASN A 60 -6.70 -9.17 -8.71
C ASN A 60 -7.58 -8.06 -9.31
N ASN A 61 -7.09 -6.84 -9.49
CA ASN A 61 -7.87 -5.68 -9.91
C ASN A 61 -7.26 -4.90 -11.09
N GLY A 62 -6.26 -5.45 -11.76
CA GLY A 62 -5.56 -4.77 -12.84
C GLY A 62 -4.65 -3.65 -12.38
N GLY A 63 -4.15 -2.87 -13.33
CA GLY A 63 -3.23 -1.78 -13.08
C GLY A 63 -3.85 -0.64 -12.26
N LEU A 64 -2.99 0.20 -11.69
CA LEU A 64 -3.39 1.32 -10.83
C LEU A 64 -3.48 2.62 -11.64
N PRO A 65 -4.70 3.16 -11.86
CA PRO A 65 -4.86 4.54 -12.29
C PRO A 65 -4.24 5.50 -11.27
N ASN A 66 -3.45 6.44 -11.75
CA ASN A 66 -2.72 7.36 -10.89
C ASN A 66 -2.53 8.71 -11.59
N PRO A 67 -2.25 9.80 -10.85
CA PRO A 67 -2.11 11.14 -11.44
C PRO A 67 -0.73 11.42 -12.05
N TYR A 68 0.19 10.45 -12.03
CA TYR A 68 1.60 10.66 -12.42
C TYR A 68 1.92 10.16 -13.82
N THR A 69 1.13 9.25 -14.36
CA THR A 69 1.30 8.68 -15.70
C THR A 69 -0.03 8.68 -16.47
N PRO A 70 0.00 8.81 -17.82
CA PRO A 70 -1.21 8.83 -18.64
C PRO A 70 -2.03 7.54 -18.60
N SER A 71 -1.35 6.41 -18.43
CA SER A 71 -1.97 5.08 -18.32
C SER A 71 -1.80 4.51 -16.92
N ALA A 72 -2.66 3.54 -16.56
CA ALA A 72 -2.54 2.83 -15.30
C ALA A 72 -1.17 2.15 -15.17
N ALA A 73 -0.57 2.22 -13.99
CA ALA A 73 0.66 1.49 -13.67
C ALA A 73 0.38 -0.01 -13.65
N PRO A 74 1.14 -0.83 -14.41
CA PRO A 74 0.87 -2.26 -14.52
C PRO A 74 1.04 -3.01 -13.21
N GLU A 75 0.22 -4.04 -12.98
CA GLU A 75 0.39 -4.95 -11.84
C GLU A 75 1.81 -5.53 -11.78
N GLY A 76 2.35 -5.62 -10.56
CA GLY A 76 3.68 -6.16 -10.30
C GLY A 76 4.85 -5.23 -10.66
N SER A 77 4.58 -4.05 -11.20
CA SER A 77 5.62 -3.07 -11.56
C SER A 77 6.07 -2.24 -10.35
N VAL A 78 7.30 -1.74 -10.43
CA VAL A 78 7.82 -0.75 -9.47
C VAL A 78 6.92 0.48 -9.44
N ASP A 79 6.50 0.96 -10.60
CA ASP A 79 5.64 2.13 -10.72
C ASP A 79 4.30 1.98 -10.00
N MET A 80 3.67 0.80 -10.04
CA MET A 80 2.43 0.56 -9.32
C MET A 80 2.62 0.65 -7.81
N MET A 81 3.66 0.01 -7.28
CA MET A 81 3.97 0.03 -5.85
C MET A 81 4.34 1.43 -5.37
N VAL A 82 5.09 2.19 -6.16
CA VAL A 82 5.46 3.56 -5.85
C VAL A 82 4.26 4.50 -5.96
N ALA A 83 3.47 4.39 -7.02
CA ALA A 83 2.29 5.24 -7.24
C ALA A 83 1.27 5.11 -6.11
N GLN A 84 0.94 3.87 -5.70
CA GLN A 84 -0.02 3.66 -4.62
C GLN A 84 0.43 4.31 -3.32
N SER A 85 1.70 4.18 -2.97
CA SER A 85 2.25 4.74 -1.74
C SER A 85 2.34 6.27 -1.81
N LYS A 86 2.81 6.79 -2.94
CA LYS A 86 2.90 8.22 -3.19
C LYS A 86 1.53 8.91 -3.11
N MET A 87 0.50 8.31 -3.72
CA MET A 87 -0.87 8.82 -3.64
C MET A 87 -1.35 8.95 -2.19
N LEU A 88 -1.09 7.94 -1.35
CA LEU A 88 -1.54 7.93 0.03
C LEU A 88 -0.74 8.87 0.93
N ILE A 89 0.56 8.99 0.71
CA ILE A 89 1.45 9.80 1.56
C ILE A 89 1.46 11.27 1.14
N GLU A 90 1.34 11.56 -0.15
CA GLU A 90 1.35 12.94 -0.66
C GLU A 90 -0.07 13.48 -0.93
N GLY A 91 -1.08 12.61 -0.84
CA GLY A 91 -2.48 12.95 -1.15
C GLY A 91 -2.77 12.99 -2.65
N PHE A 92 -4.04 12.91 -2.99
CA PHE A 92 -4.49 12.96 -4.38
C PHE A 92 -5.92 13.51 -4.48
N THR A 93 -6.30 13.98 -5.67
CA THR A 93 -7.62 14.53 -5.94
C THR A 93 -8.60 13.41 -6.28
N LEU A 94 -9.75 13.42 -5.64
CA LEU A 94 -10.85 12.49 -5.90
C LEU A 94 -11.69 12.97 -7.09
N ALA A 95 -12.46 12.05 -7.69
CA ALA A 95 -13.29 12.35 -8.86
C ALA A 95 -14.35 13.43 -8.60
N ASN A 96 -14.75 13.64 -7.35
CA ASN A 96 -15.69 14.71 -6.97
C ASN A 96 -15.00 16.07 -6.71
N GLY A 97 -13.70 16.19 -6.94
CA GLY A 97 -12.91 17.40 -6.74
C GLY A 97 -12.41 17.61 -5.30
N THR A 98 -12.81 16.78 -4.34
CA THR A 98 -12.24 16.81 -2.99
C THR A 98 -10.88 16.11 -2.95
N ARG A 99 -10.17 16.20 -1.84
CA ARG A 99 -8.83 15.66 -1.70
C ARG A 99 -8.79 14.51 -0.68
N PHE A 100 -8.08 13.44 -1.06
CA PHE A 100 -7.57 12.49 -0.07
C PHE A 100 -6.35 13.13 0.59
N GLU A 101 -6.49 13.45 1.87
CA GLU A 101 -5.41 14.10 2.62
C GLU A 101 -4.27 13.12 2.92
N PRO A 102 -3.02 13.61 2.97
CA PRO A 102 -1.85 12.78 3.25
C PRO A 102 -1.99 11.93 4.51
N LEU A 103 -1.55 10.67 4.41
CA LEU A 103 -1.21 9.82 5.56
C LEU A 103 0.29 9.98 5.87
N ARG A 104 0.70 9.64 7.08
CA ARG A 104 2.13 9.52 7.40
C ARG A 104 2.74 8.33 6.68
N ASP A 105 4.02 8.38 6.40
CA ASP A 105 4.74 7.30 5.73
C ASP A 105 4.75 5.99 6.55
N ASP A 106 4.74 6.08 7.87
CA ASP A 106 4.66 4.93 8.78
C ASP A 106 3.26 4.27 8.82
N GLN A 107 2.26 4.86 8.19
CA GLN A 107 0.90 4.31 8.07
C GLN A 107 0.66 3.56 6.75
N VAL A 108 1.62 3.50 5.84
CA VAL A 108 1.42 2.98 4.47
C VAL A 108 2.34 1.82 4.18
N ALA A 109 1.77 0.72 3.69
CA ALA A 109 2.49 -0.46 3.24
C ALA A 109 1.99 -0.96 1.88
N ILE A 110 2.81 -1.76 1.20
CA ILE A 110 2.45 -2.43 -0.06
C ILE A 110 1.77 -3.76 0.27
N GLY A 111 0.64 -4.07 -0.39
CA GLY A 111 -0.02 -5.38 -0.30
C GLY A 111 0.15 -6.17 -1.59
N LEU A 112 0.77 -7.34 -1.55
CA LEU A 112 1.08 -8.17 -2.71
C LEU A 112 0.75 -9.64 -2.49
N PRO A 113 0.47 -10.42 -3.57
CA PRO A 113 0.41 -11.87 -3.50
C PRO A 113 1.79 -12.44 -3.20
N SER A 114 1.84 -13.53 -2.42
CA SER A 114 3.10 -14.18 -2.07
C SER A 114 3.76 -14.96 -3.22
N GLY A 115 2.99 -15.32 -4.25
CA GLY A 115 3.50 -16.08 -5.37
C GLY A 115 2.41 -16.51 -6.34
N PRO A 116 2.72 -17.37 -7.31
CA PRO A 116 1.82 -17.72 -8.40
C PRO A 116 0.54 -18.42 -7.95
N SER A 117 0.56 -19.08 -6.80
CA SER A 117 -0.58 -19.85 -6.28
C SER A 117 -1.55 -19.01 -5.43
N SER A 118 -1.19 -17.78 -5.07
CA SER A 118 -1.90 -17.02 -4.03
C SER A 118 -2.96 -16.07 -4.56
N ALA A 119 -2.90 -15.68 -5.82
CA ALA A 119 -3.86 -14.76 -6.45
C ALA A 119 -3.94 -14.99 -7.96
N ASN A 120 -5.00 -14.48 -8.58
CA ASN A 120 -5.17 -14.62 -10.05
C ASN A 120 -4.20 -13.71 -10.83
N SER A 121 -3.86 -12.56 -10.28
CA SER A 121 -2.95 -11.60 -10.92
C SER A 121 -2.29 -10.70 -9.86
N GLY A 122 -1.25 -9.97 -10.27
CA GLY A 122 -0.60 -8.99 -9.40
C GLY A 122 0.73 -9.45 -8.80
N GLN A 123 1.17 -10.67 -9.07
CA GLN A 123 2.47 -11.17 -8.63
C GLN A 123 3.57 -10.25 -9.16
N ALA A 124 4.44 -9.81 -8.25
CA ALA A 124 5.56 -8.96 -8.60
C ALA A 124 6.86 -9.77 -8.63
N PRO A 125 7.73 -9.57 -9.64
CA PRO A 125 9.10 -10.04 -9.54
C PRO A 125 9.75 -9.53 -8.25
N THR A 126 10.47 -10.40 -7.55
CA THR A 126 11.12 -10.04 -6.27
C THR A 126 11.96 -8.77 -6.40
N GLN A 127 12.74 -8.65 -7.47
CA GLN A 127 13.56 -7.44 -7.67
C GLN A 127 12.75 -6.16 -7.74
N ASN A 128 11.55 -6.19 -8.33
CA ASN A 128 10.67 -5.01 -8.38
C ASN A 128 10.20 -4.59 -6.98
N ILE A 129 9.96 -5.55 -6.08
CA ILE A 129 9.60 -5.26 -4.68
C ILE A 129 10.78 -4.58 -3.96
N LEU A 130 11.99 -5.13 -4.13
CA LEU A 130 13.20 -4.57 -3.53
C LEU A 130 13.50 -3.16 -4.06
N ASP A 131 13.35 -2.96 -5.36
CA ASP A 131 13.55 -1.66 -6.00
C ASP A 131 12.49 -0.64 -5.56
N ALA A 132 11.23 -1.05 -5.43
CA ALA A 132 10.16 -0.18 -4.92
C ALA A 132 10.44 0.28 -3.48
N LEU A 133 10.92 -0.61 -2.62
CA LEU A 133 11.33 -0.26 -1.26
C LEU A 133 12.48 0.76 -1.25
N ASP A 134 13.50 0.57 -2.07
CA ASP A 134 14.60 1.55 -2.19
C ASP A 134 14.11 2.88 -2.79
N CYS A 135 13.18 2.83 -3.75
CA CYS A 135 12.60 4.04 -4.32
C CYS A 135 11.82 4.83 -3.27
N LEU A 136 10.96 4.17 -2.49
CA LEU A 136 10.12 4.82 -1.49
C LEU A 136 10.94 5.38 -0.33
N THR A 137 11.92 4.65 0.16
CA THR A 137 12.67 5.03 1.37
C THR A 137 13.89 5.89 1.12
N LYS A 138 14.50 5.80 -0.08
CA LYS A 138 15.78 6.47 -0.41
C LYS A 138 15.72 7.28 -1.71
N GLY A 139 14.64 7.18 -2.49
CA GLY A 139 14.55 7.82 -3.81
C GLY A 139 15.45 7.22 -4.88
N THR A 140 15.92 5.98 -4.69
CA THR A 140 16.79 5.26 -5.62
C THR A 140 16.07 4.07 -6.25
N ARG A 141 16.51 3.61 -7.40
CA ARG A 141 15.93 2.46 -8.14
C ARG A 141 14.45 2.63 -8.52
N CYS A 142 14.00 3.87 -8.63
CA CYS A 142 12.66 4.18 -9.10
C CYS A 142 12.50 3.81 -10.58
N GLY A 143 11.27 3.50 -10.97
CA GLY A 143 10.87 3.45 -12.37
C GLY A 143 10.62 4.86 -12.91
N THR A 144 9.49 5.05 -13.58
CA THR A 144 9.06 6.35 -14.12
C THR A 144 8.55 7.28 -13.02
N ILE A 145 7.88 6.73 -11.99
CA ILE A 145 7.26 7.48 -10.90
C ILE A 145 8.24 7.58 -9.73
N LYS A 146 8.41 8.79 -9.22
CA LYS A 146 9.28 9.07 -8.06
C LYS A 146 8.50 9.77 -6.96
N PRO A 147 8.76 9.44 -5.68
CA PRO A 147 8.28 10.24 -4.56
C PRO A 147 8.81 11.69 -4.65
N ALA A 148 8.05 12.65 -4.17
CA ALA A 148 8.52 14.04 -4.06
C ALA A 148 9.64 14.19 -3.00
N PHE A 149 9.64 13.30 -2.01
CA PHE A 149 10.63 13.19 -0.94
C PHE A 149 10.71 11.74 -0.49
N ALA A 150 11.80 11.34 0.15
CA ALA A 150 11.95 9.98 0.70
C ALA A 150 11.01 9.75 1.88
N TYR A 151 10.55 8.50 2.03
CA TYR A 151 9.68 8.04 3.12
C TYR A 151 10.48 7.11 4.05
N PRO A 152 11.32 7.65 4.95
CA PRO A 152 12.25 6.83 5.73
C PRO A 152 11.56 5.87 6.72
N ASN A 153 10.34 6.18 7.14
CA ASN A 153 9.58 5.37 8.09
C ASN A 153 8.52 4.50 7.41
N TYR A 154 8.62 4.28 6.10
CA TYR A 154 7.66 3.49 5.33
C TYR A 154 7.36 2.16 6.00
N ALA A 155 6.06 1.83 6.20
CA ALA A 155 5.65 0.73 7.07
C ALA A 155 6.10 -0.66 6.59
N GLY A 156 6.23 -0.88 5.28
CA GLY A 156 6.75 -2.14 4.75
C GLY A 156 5.87 -2.82 3.73
N VAL A 157 5.80 -4.16 3.82
CA VAL A 157 5.10 -5.00 2.84
C VAL A 157 4.21 -6.02 3.56
N MET A 158 2.98 -6.16 3.08
CA MET A 158 2.04 -7.20 3.46
C MET A 158 1.94 -8.22 2.33
N THR A 159 1.71 -9.47 2.66
CA THR A 159 1.43 -10.49 1.66
C THR A 159 0.20 -11.35 1.97
N TRP A 160 -0.50 -11.72 0.96
CA TRP A 160 -1.47 -12.80 0.94
C TRP A 160 -0.84 -13.99 0.21
N SER A 161 -0.52 -15.11 0.86
CA SER A 161 -0.60 -15.33 2.29
C SER A 161 0.52 -16.28 2.72
N ILE A 162 0.78 -16.37 4.00
CA ILE A 162 1.91 -17.15 4.53
C ILE A 162 1.84 -18.66 4.22
N ASN A 163 0.62 -19.24 4.16
CA ASN A 163 0.45 -20.63 3.75
C ASN A 163 0.81 -20.86 2.27
N TRP A 164 0.46 -19.91 1.39
CA TRP A 164 0.86 -19.96 -0.01
C TRP A 164 2.35 -19.66 -0.19
N ASP A 165 2.90 -18.73 0.57
CA ASP A 165 4.33 -18.45 0.56
C ASP A 165 5.14 -19.69 0.99
N LYS A 166 4.68 -20.39 2.03
CA LYS A 166 5.27 -21.66 2.44
C LYS A 166 5.16 -22.72 1.33
N HIS A 167 4.00 -22.85 0.70
CA HIS A 167 3.78 -23.77 -0.43
C HIS A 167 4.77 -23.50 -1.57
N ASP A 168 5.02 -22.24 -1.88
CA ASP A 168 5.92 -21.79 -2.96
C ASP A 168 7.39 -21.67 -2.50
N GLY A 169 7.75 -22.24 -1.34
CA GLY A 169 9.14 -22.33 -0.87
C GLY A 169 9.68 -21.04 -0.22
N PHE A 170 8.80 -20.18 0.32
CA PHE A 170 9.15 -18.90 0.95
C PHE A 170 9.82 -17.92 -0.01
N ASN A 171 9.40 -17.94 -1.26
CA ASN A 171 9.95 -17.08 -2.31
C ASN A 171 9.63 -15.58 -2.12
N PHE A 172 8.67 -15.27 -1.27
CA PHE A 172 8.32 -13.89 -0.91
C PHE A 172 8.96 -13.49 0.42
N SER A 173 8.61 -14.17 1.51
CA SER A 173 8.98 -13.75 2.86
C SER A 173 10.48 -13.75 3.11
N LYS A 174 11.24 -14.69 2.53
CA LYS A 174 12.71 -14.72 2.69
C LYS A 174 13.38 -13.48 2.07
N PRO A 175 13.30 -13.25 0.75
CA PRO A 175 14.02 -12.12 0.14
C PRO A 175 13.49 -10.76 0.60
N VAL A 176 12.18 -10.62 0.82
CA VAL A 176 11.60 -9.36 1.30
C VAL A 176 11.95 -9.12 2.77
N GLY A 177 11.88 -10.15 3.60
CA GLY A 177 12.26 -10.07 5.02
C GLY A 177 13.74 -9.73 5.19
N ASP A 178 14.63 -10.37 4.40
CA ASP A 178 16.06 -10.05 4.42
C ASP A 178 16.32 -8.58 4.03
N LYS A 179 15.62 -8.08 3.01
CA LYS A 179 15.72 -6.68 2.60
C LYS A 179 15.28 -5.73 3.70
N LEU A 180 14.13 -5.96 4.32
CA LEU A 180 13.61 -5.12 5.41
C LEU A 180 14.56 -5.15 6.63
N SER A 181 15.12 -6.31 6.96
CA SER A 181 16.10 -6.45 8.03
C SER A 181 17.38 -5.64 7.75
N GLN A 182 17.89 -5.69 6.52
CA GLN A 182 19.04 -4.89 6.10
C GLN A 182 18.75 -3.39 6.18
N MET A 183 17.54 -2.96 5.78
CA MET A 183 17.17 -1.55 5.85
C MET A 183 17.07 -1.05 7.28
N ASN A 184 16.54 -1.84 8.21
CA ASN A 184 16.45 -1.50 9.63
C ASN A 184 17.82 -1.44 10.32
N ASN A 185 18.76 -2.27 9.90
CA ASN A 185 20.11 -2.29 10.45
C ASN A 185 21.02 -1.18 9.90
N ALA A 186 20.60 -0.49 8.84
CA ALA A 186 21.35 0.60 8.21
C ALA A 186 20.96 2.00 8.72
N GLN A 187 20.01 2.08 9.65
CA GLN A 187 19.59 3.28 10.38
C GLN A 187 20.39 3.38 11.68
#